data_ace476bd70642794ecb00a5a8ff4525b
#
_entry.id   ace476bd70642794ecb00a5a8ff4525b
#
_cell.length_a   1.000
_cell.length_b   1.000
_cell.length_c   1.000
_cell.angle_alpha   90.00
_cell.angle_beta   90.00
_cell.angle_gamma   90.00
#
_symmetry.space_group_name_H-M   'P 1'
#
loop_
_entity.id
_entity.type
_entity.pdbx_description
1 polymer ?
#
loop_
_entity_poly.entity_id
_entity_poly.type
_entity_poly.pdbx_seq_one_letter_code
_entity_poly.pdbx_strand_id
1 'polypeptide(L)'
;MRIADYSVTKAVLERHGFTFKKSFGQNFLTDTNILQKIVDTAEIDKNVNVIEIGPGIGALTEFLSENAAEVMAFEIDDRLVPILEDTLRDHENVNVINEDVLKADLQTRVNEFKNPELPIKVVANLPYYITTPILMHLIESKIPFAEFVVMMQKEVADRISAEPNSKAYGSLSIAVQYYMTAKVAFVVPRTVFVPAPNVDSAILKMTRREQPLVEVKDEDFLFRVAKASFVHRRKTLWNNLTNHFGKSEEVKAKLEQALEIADIKPSIRGEALSISDFAHLSDALREAGL
;
A
#
# COMPACT_ATOMS: atom_id res chain seq x y z
N MET A 1 5.25 -8.22 29.89
CA MET A 1 4.85 -6.84 29.60
C MET A 1 5.17 -6.59 28.12
N ARG A 2 4.21 -6.11 27.34
CA ARG A 2 4.37 -5.93 25.88
C ARG A 2 5.05 -4.59 25.56
N ILE A 3 5.79 -4.53 24.44
CA ILE A 3 6.40 -3.28 23.95
C ILE A 3 5.32 -2.21 23.74
N ALA A 4 4.13 -2.60 23.28
CA ALA A 4 2.99 -1.70 23.04
C ALA A 4 2.30 -1.20 24.30
N ASP A 5 2.56 -1.78 25.47
CA ASP A 5 2.00 -1.24 26.71
C ASP A 5 2.48 0.21 26.89
N TYR A 6 1.57 1.14 27.09
CA TYR A 6 1.89 2.59 27.14
C TYR A 6 3.06 2.92 28.08
N SER A 7 3.08 2.30 29.27
CA SER A 7 4.16 2.49 30.24
C SER A 7 5.50 1.98 29.74
N VAL A 8 5.50 0.86 29.01
CA VAL A 8 6.72 0.27 28.40
C VAL A 8 7.21 1.13 27.24
N THR A 9 6.31 1.50 26.32
CA THR A 9 6.61 2.43 25.22
C THR A 9 7.26 3.70 25.76
N LYS A 10 6.65 4.34 26.75
CA LYS A 10 7.18 5.56 27.37
C LYS A 10 8.56 5.34 27.98
N ALA A 11 8.74 4.29 28.76
CA ALA A 11 10.00 3.97 29.42
C ALA A 11 11.13 3.68 28.40
N VAL A 12 10.83 2.98 27.31
CA VAL A 12 11.77 2.71 26.22
C VAL A 12 12.23 4.00 25.55
N LEU A 13 11.28 4.87 25.18
CA LEU A 13 11.59 6.15 24.54
C LEU A 13 12.42 7.07 25.44
N GLU A 14 12.08 7.16 26.75
CA GLU A 14 12.83 7.94 27.75
C GLU A 14 14.24 7.39 27.95
N ARG A 15 14.40 6.08 28.09
CA ARG A 15 15.70 5.41 28.27
C ARG A 15 16.67 5.69 27.13
N HIS A 16 16.17 5.71 25.90
CA HIS A 16 16.97 5.98 24.71
C HIS A 16 17.02 7.47 24.32
N GLY A 17 16.40 8.36 25.11
CA GLY A 17 16.38 9.80 24.80
C GLY A 17 15.75 10.12 23.44
N PHE A 18 14.77 9.31 23.01
CA PHE A 18 14.19 9.42 21.68
C PHE A 18 13.26 10.62 21.57
N THR A 19 13.42 11.40 20.51
CA THR A 19 12.56 12.53 20.16
C THR A 19 11.92 12.31 18.79
N PHE A 20 10.61 12.56 18.71
CA PHE A 20 9.86 12.39 17.47
C PHE A 20 10.30 13.37 16.39
N LYS A 21 10.54 12.86 15.17
CA LYS A 21 10.75 13.68 13.99
C LYS A 21 9.47 13.71 13.15
N LYS A 22 8.89 14.89 12.97
CA LYS A 22 7.68 15.09 12.13
C LYS A 22 7.88 14.60 10.69
N SER A 23 9.10 14.72 10.17
CA SER A 23 9.46 14.28 8.82
C SER A 23 9.30 12.78 8.57
N PHE A 24 9.34 11.96 9.61
CA PHE A 24 9.13 10.52 9.50
C PHE A 24 7.69 10.08 9.80
N GLY A 25 6.80 11.00 10.19
CA GLY A 25 5.40 10.69 10.47
C GLY A 25 5.22 9.64 11.55
N GLN A 26 6.09 9.64 12.57
CA GLN A 26 6.14 8.61 13.61
C GLN A 26 4.96 8.70 14.57
N ASN A 27 4.11 7.67 14.55
CA ASN A 27 2.99 7.48 15.47
C ASN A 27 3.02 6.01 15.93
N PHE A 28 3.35 5.79 17.19
CA PHE A 28 3.51 4.44 17.73
C PHE A 28 2.18 3.91 18.26
N LEU A 29 1.78 2.75 17.81
CA LEU A 29 0.57 2.06 18.25
C LEU A 29 0.79 1.48 19.66
N THR A 30 -0.10 1.82 20.59
CA THR A 30 -0.02 1.42 22.00
C THR A 30 -1.22 0.58 22.46
N ASP A 31 -1.82 -0.19 21.57
CA ASP A 31 -2.96 -1.05 21.85
C ASP A 31 -2.66 -2.50 21.44
N THR A 32 -2.49 -3.36 22.43
CA THR A 32 -2.15 -4.79 22.20
C THR A 32 -3.28 -5.58 21.54
N ASN A 33 -4.54 -5.22 21.78
CA ASN A 33 -5.68 -5.89 21.15
C ASN A 33 -5.73 -5.60 19.64
N ILE A 34 -5.42 -4.37 19.24
CA ILE A 34 -5.33 -3.99 17.83
C ILE A 34 -4.17 -4.73 17.16
N LEU A 35 -3.00 -4.81 17.78
CA LEU A 35 -1.85 -5.54 17.25
C LEU A 35 -2.17 -7.03 17.05
N GLN A 36 -2.81 -7.67 18.01
CA GLN A 36 -3.25 -9.06 17.86
C GLN A 36 -4.25 -9.20 16.71
N LYS A 37 -5.20 -8.28 16.60
CA LYS A 37 -6.20 -8.29 15.53
C LYS A 37 -5.57 -8.12 14.13
N ILE A 38 -4.48 -7.35 14.02
CA ILE A 38 -3.69 -7.23 12.77
C ILE A 38 -3.09 -8.59 12.40
N VAL A 39 -2.42 -9.24 13.33
CA VAL A 39 -1.81 -10.57 13.12
C VAL A 39 -2.85 -11.61 12.76
N ASP A 40 -3.99 -11.62 13.44
CA ASP A 40 -5.11 -12.52 13.14
C ASP A 40 -5.69 -12.26 11.74
N THR A 41 -5.87 -10.99 11.37
CA THR A 41 -6.34 -10.59 10.04
C THR A 41 -5.38 -11.05 8.93
N ALA A 42 -4.08 -11.01 9.20
CA ALA A 42 -3.03 -11.45 8.28
C ALA A 42 -2.84 -12.97 8.27
N GLU A 43 -3.49 -13.70 9.19
CA GLU A 43 -3.39 -15.16 9.29
C GLU A 43 -1.92 -15.61 9.30
N ILE A 44 -1.11 -14.98 10.17
CA ILE A 44 0.31 -15.28 10.30
C ILE A 44 0.52 -16.53 11.13
N ASP A 45 1.28 -17.47 10.58
CA ASP A 45 1.71 -18.70 11.25
C ASP A 45 3.17 -19.05 10.92
N LYS A 46 3.66 -20.15 11.47
CA LYS A 46 5.05 -20.60 11.29
C LYS A 46 5.41 -21.08 9.88
N ASN A 47 4.46 -21.04 8.93
CA ASN A 47 4.66 -21.33 7.52
C ASN A 47 4.68 -20.08 6.65
N VAL A 48 4.81 -18.91 7.25
CA VAL A 48 4.80 -17.61 6.56
C VAL A 48 6.00 -16.77 6.99
N ASN A 49 6.71 -16.23 6.01
CA ASN A 49 7.67 -15.14 6.22
C ASN A 49 6.97 -13.80 6.16
N VAL A 50 7.40 -12.86 6.96
CA VAL A 50 6.83 -11.51 7.03
C VAL A 50 7.88 -10.46 6.69
N ILE A 51 7.49 -9.51 5.83
CA ILE A 51 8.19 -8.24 5.68
C ILE A 51 7.38 -7.15 6.41
N GLU A 52 8.02 -6.45 7.32
CA GLU A 52 7.49 -5.28 8.01
C GLU A 52 8.22 -4.02 7.56
N ILE A 53 7.47 -2.96 7.26
CA ILE A 53 8.03 -1.67 6.87
C ILE A 53 7.77 -0.68 8.01
N GLY A 54 8.84 -0.07 8.53
CA GLY A 54 8.74 0.88 9.63
C GLY A 54 8.33 0.25 10.96
N PRO A 55 9.14 -0.65 11.51
CA PRO A 55 8.82 -1.34 12.78
C PRO A 55 8.72 -0.39 13.99
N GLY A 56 9.23 0.85 13.87
CA GLY A 56 9.25 1.81 14.97
C GLY A 56 10.07 1.30 16.14
N ILE A 57 9.45 1.12 17.30
CA ILE A 57 10.11 0.54 18.49
C ILE A 57 9.91 -0.98 18.61
N GLY A 58 9.27 -1.62 17.61
CA GLY A 58 9.09 -3.07 17.56
C GLY A 58 7.76 -3.58 18.12
N ALA A 59 6.77 -2.73 18.35
CA ALA A 59 5.49 -3.14 18.94
C ALA A 59 4.73 -4.17 18.08
N LEU A 60 4.59 -3.93 16.77
CA LEU A 60 3.99 -4.91 15.84
C LEU A 60 4.95 -6.07 15.58
N THR A 61 6.24 -5.78 15.49
CA THR A 61 7.30 -6.78 15.24
C THR A 61 7.29 -7.89 16.29
N GLU A 62 7.12 -7.54 17.57
CA GLU A 62 6.98 -8.49 18.68
C GLU A 62 5.88 -9.52 18.40
N PHE A 63 4.68 -9.07 18.04
CA PHE A 63 3.55 -9.95 17.72
C PHE A 63 3.79 -10.78 16.45
N LEU A 64 4.38 -10.19 15.43
CA LEU A 64 4.72 -10.90 14.19
C LEU A 64 5.74 -12.00 14.45
N SER A 65 6.79 -11.73 15.21
CA SER A 65 7.85 -12.69 15.52
C SER A 65 7.36 -13.91 16.29
N GLU A 66 6.42 -13.73 17.18
CA GLU A 66 5.82 -14.83 17.95
C GLU A 66 5.03 -15.80 17.06
N ASN A 67 4.47 -15.33 15.95
CA ASN A 67 3.59 -16.10 15.08
C ASN A 67 4.26 -16.54 13.77
N ALA A 68 5.07 -15.69 13.14
CA ALA A 68 5.71 -15.97 11.84
C ALA A 68 6.88 -16.96 11.92
N ALA A 69 7.26 -17.53 10.76
CA ALA A 69 8.51 -18.26 10.62
C ALA A 69 9.70 -17.31 10.83
N GLU A 70 9.72 -16.20 10.13
CA GLU A 70 10.76 -15.17 10.21
C GLU A 70 10.17 -13.81 9.86
N VAL A 71 10.70 -12.74 10.47
CA VAL A 71 10.32 -11.36 10.21
C VAL A 71 11.53 -10.59 9.74
N MET A 72 11.41 -9.91 8.61
CA MET A 72 12.39 -8.98 8.07
C MET A 72 11.81 -7.56 8.16
N ALA A 73 12.41 -6.70 8.98
CA ALA A 73 11.90 -5.38 9.26
C ALA A 73 12.81 -4.29 8.69
N PHE A 74 12.28 -3.48 7.77
CA PHE A 74 12.99 -2.35 7.16
C PHE A 74 12.74 -1.07 7.94
N GLU A 75 13.82 -0.48 8.50
CA GLU A 75 13.75 0.79 9.23
C GLU A 75 14.71 1.82 8.62
N ILE A 76 14.17 2.96 8.21
CA ILE A 76 14.97 4.05 7.61
C ILE A 76 15.59 4.97 8.67
N ASP A 77 14.98 5.08 9.84
CA ASP A 77 15.48 5.91 10.93
C ASP A 77 16.55 5.17 11.74
N ASP A 78 17.81 5.51 11.50
CA ASP A 78 18.96 4.91 12.18
C ASP A 78 18.92 5.03 13.72
N ARG A 79 18.21 6.03 14.24
CA ARG A 79 18.03 6.23 15.68
C ARG A 79 17.15 5.16 16.34
N LEU A 80 16.28 4.50 15.54
CA LEU A 80 15.43 3.41 16.03
C LEU A 80 16.16 2.07 16.06
N VAL A 81 17.26 1.91 15.33
CA VAL A 81 17.99 0.63 15.29
C VAL A 81 18.47 0.18 16.68
N PRO A 82 19.14 1.02 17.51
CA PRO A 82 19.53 0.62 18.87
C PRO A 82 18.31 0.30 19.76
N ILE A 83 17.18 0.97 19.54
CA ILE A 83 15.94 0.69 20.27
C ILE A 83 15.40 -0.68 19.90
N LEU A 84 15.38 -1.01 18.61
CA LEU A 84 14.92 -2.31 18.11
C LEU A 84 15.84 -3.45 18.59
N GLU A 85 17.16 -3.23 18.66
CA GLU A 85 18.10 -4.19 19.22
C GLU A 85 17.82 -4.47 20.71
N ASP A 86 17.41 -3.45 21.47
CA ASP A 86 17.03 -3.59 22.87
C ASP A 86 15.66 -4.27 23.03
N THR A 87 14.65 -3.81 22.33
CA THR A 87 13.26 -4.29 22.49
C THR A 87 13.04 -5.69 21.93
N LEU A 88 13.78 -6.06 20.90
CA LEU A 88 13.62 -7.33 20.16
C LEU A 88 14.74 -8.34 20.43
N ARG A 89 15.61 -8.09 21.43
CA ARG A 89 16.78 -8.95 21.71
C ARG A 89 16.47 -10.41 21.95
N ASP A 90 15.27 -10.72 22.46
CA ASP A 90 14.83 -12.08 22.75
C ASP A 90 14.06 -12.73 21.58
N HIS A 91 13.98 -12.05 20.43
CA HIS A 91 13.27 -12.49 19.22
C HIS A 91 14.26 -12.90 18.12
N GLU A 92 14.79 -14.11 18.18
CA GLU A 92 15.86 -14.61 17.31
C GLU A 92 15.47 -14.73 15.82
N ASN A 93 14.16 -14.73 15.51
CA ASN A 93 13.63 -14.82 14.14
C ASN A 93 13.34 -13.46 13.51
N VAL A 94 13.82 -12.38 14.10
CA VAL A 94 13.69 -11.01 13.56
C VAL A 94 15.01 -10.55 13.00
N ASN A 95 15.00 -10.08 11.75
CA ASN A 95 16.12 -9.40 11.11
C ASN A 95 15.76 -7.94 10.83
N VAL A 96 16.39 -7.01 11.54
CA VAL A 96 16.21 -5.56 11.32
C VAL A 96 17.20 -5.08 10.26
N ILE A 97 16.69 -4.46 9.20
CA ILE A 97 17.49 -3.92 8.10
C ILE A 97 17.35 -2.40 8.11
N ASN A 98 18.46 -1.71 8.39
CA ASN A 98 18.51 -0.26 8.36
C ASN A 98 18.70 0.22 6.91
N GLU A 99 17.60 0.25 6.16
CA GLU A 99 17.60 0.58 4.75
C GLU A 99 16.25 1.18 4.33
N ASP A 100 16.27 2.07 3.34
CA ASP A 100 15.06 2.56 2.69
C ASP A 100 14.50 1.47 1.78
N VAL A 101 13.31 0.97 2.09
CA VAL A 101 12.65 -0.09 1.31
C VAL A 101 12.45 0.28 -0.16
N LEU A 102 12.31 1.57 -0.48
CA LEU A 102 12.20 2.06 -1.87
C LEU A 102 13.50 1.94 -2.67
N LYS A 103 14.63 1.77 -1.99
CA LYS A 103 15.98 1.66 -2.60
C LYS A 103 16.59 0.28 -2.43
N ALA A 104 16.02 -0.54 -1.55
CA ALA A 104 16.51 -1.86 -1.25
C ALA A 104 16.42 -2.80 -2.47
N ASP A 105 17.42 -3.66 -2.64
CA ASP A 105 17.33 -4.81 -3.53
C ASP A 105 16.45 -5.89 -2.87
N LEU A 106 15.14 -5.75 -3.04
CA LEU A 106 14.17 -6.64 -2.41
C LEU A 106 14.35 -8.10 -2.81
N GLN A 107 14.77 -8.36 -4.05
CA GLN A 107 14.99 -9.74 -4.52
C GLN A 107 16.15 -10.40 -3.75
N THR A 108 17.24 -9.68 -3.56
CA THR A 108 18.35 -10.16 -2.73
C THR A 108 17.90 -10.34 -1.29
N ARG A 109 17.16 -9.38 -0.73
CA ARG A 109 16.71 -9.42 0.66
C ARG A 109 15.78 -10.60 0.95
N VAL A 110 14.79 -10.88 0.09
CA VAL A 110 13.89 -12.03 0.33
C VAL A 110 14.59 -13.38 0.24
N ASN A 111 15.69 -13.47 -0.48
CA ASN A 111 16.52 -14.68 -0.52
C ASN A 111 17.36 -14.89 0.76
N GLU A 112 17.45 -13.88 1.64
CA GLU A 112 18.13 -13.98 2.94
C GLU A 112 17.26 -14.68 4.02
N PHE A 113 15.97 -14.89 3.78
CA PHE A 113 15.15 -15.70 4.67
C PHE A 113 15.72 -17.12 4.81
N LYS A 114 15.68 -17.70 6.00
CA LYS A 114 16.14 -19.09 6.26
C LYS A 114 15.39 -20.11 5.40
N ASN A 115 14.09 -19.84 5.18
CA ASN A 115 13.22 -20.64 4.30
C ASN A 115 12.58 -19.73 3.24
N PRO A 116 13.31 -19.37 2.18
CA PRO A 116 12.81 -18.43 1.16
C PRO A 116 11.64 -18.98 0.33
N GLU A 117 11.38 -20.30 0.39
CA GLU A 117 10.26 -20.95 -0.29
C GLU A 117 8.90 -20.70 0.37
N LEU A 118 8.90 -20.25 1.63
CA LEU A 118 7.65 -19.93 2.32
C LEU A 118 6.99 -18.69 1.71
N PRO A 119 5.64 -18.65 1.69
CA PRO A 119 4.91 -17.45 1.29
C PRO A 119 5.36 -16.23 2.09
N ILE A 120 5.45 -15.08 1.43
CA ILE A 120 5.82 -13.81 2.05
C ILE A 120 4.59 -12.92 2.11
N LYS A 121 4.26 -12.47 3.32
CA LYS A 121 3.23 -11.45 3.56
C LYS A 121 3.88 -10.15 4.02
N VAL A 122 3.31 -9.03 3.60
CA VAL A 122 3.70 -7.70 4.07
C VAL A 122 2.70 -7.25 5.14
N VAL A 123 3.18 -7.03 6.36
CA VAL A 123 2.37 -6.58 7.48
C VAL A 123 3.06 -5.36 8.10
N ALA A 124 2.42 -4.20 8.07
CA ALA A 124 3.09 -2.97 8.47
C ALA A 124 2.11 -1.88 8.92
N ASN A 125 2.60 -1.03 9.83
CA ASN A 125 2.05 0.29 10.08
C ASN A 125 2.81 1.29 9.21
N LEU A 126 2.29 1.60 8.02
CA LEU A 126 2.99 2.43 7.05
C LEU A 126 3.01 3.91 7.48
N PRO A 127 4.16 4.62 7.31
CA PRO A 127 4.23 6.05 7.50
C PRO A 127 3.27 6.78 6.55
N TYR A 128 2.45 7.72 7.06
CA TYR A 128 1.37 8.35 6.29
C TYR A 128 1.85 9.13 5.07
N TYR A 129 3.01 9.80 5.18
CA TYR A 129 3.54 10.67 4.12
C TYR A 129 4.05 9.91 2.87
N ILE A 130 4.30 8.60 2.99
CA ILE A 130 4.93 7.79 1.94
C ILE A 130 4.20 6.45 1.70
N THR A 131 2.99 6.30 2.20
CA THR A 131 2.20 5.06 2.10
C THR A 131 2.04 4.60 0.66
N THR A 132 1.55 5.45 -0.24
CA THR A 132 1.29 5.10 -1.64
C THR A 132 2.56 4.71 -2.40
N PRO A 133 3.66 5.47 -2.36
CA PRO A 133 4.91 5.06 -3.00
C PRO A 133 5.43 3.70 -2.52
N ILE A 134 5.43 3.45 -1.22
CA ILE A 134 5.87 2.15 -0.67
C ILE A 134 4.98 1.02 -1.17
N LEU A 135 3.67 1.19 -1.07
CA LEU A 135 2.71 0.17 -1.47
C LEU A 135 2.85 -0.18 -2.96
N MET A 136 2.89 0.82 -3.83
CA MET A 136 3.04 0.60 -5.27
C MET A 136 4.39 -0.03 -5.62
N HIS A 137 5.47 0.40 -4.97
CA HIS A 137 6.80 -0.21 -5.16
C HIS A 137 6.79 -1.71 -4.86
N LEU A 138 6.15 -2.13 -3.76
CA LEU A 138 6.05 -3.54 -3.39
C LEU A 138 5.10 -4.33 -4.31
N ILE A 139 3.96 -3.75 -4.68
CA ILE A 139 2.98 -4.41 -5.58
C ILE A 139 3.56 -4.63 -6.98
N GLU A 140 4.25 -3.64 -7.52
CA GLU A 140 4.86 -3.67 -8.86
C GLU A 140 6.18 -4.44 -8.90
N SER A 141 6.76 -4.76 -7.74
CA SER A 141 7.95 -5.61 -7.69
C SER A 141 7.63 -7.01 -8.23
N LYS A 142 8.63 -7.68 -8.77
CA LYS A 142 8.49 -9.05 -9.28
C LYS A 142 8.41 -10.10 -8.17
N ILE A 143 8.42 -9.68 -6.91
CA ILE A 143 8.35 -10.58 -5.77
C ILE A 143 6.89 -11.01 -5.57
N PRO A 144 6.62 -12.31 -5.47
CA PRO A 144 5.26 -12.83 -5.36
C PRO A 144 4.75 -12.72 -3.91
N PHE A 145 4.61 -11.49 -3.39
CA PHE A 145 3.97 -11.27 -2.10
C PHE A 145 2.54 -11.81 -2.14
N ALA A 146 2.21 -12.72 -1.22
CA ALA A 146 0.90 -13.37 -1.19
C ALA A 146 -0.20 -12.41 -0.75
N GLU A 147 0.10 -11.59 0.27
CA GLU A 147 -0.87 -10.72 0.92
C GLU A 147 -0.20 -9.51 1.57
N PHE A 148 -0.96 -8.43 1.64
CA PHE A 148 -0.61 -7.22 2.38
C PHE A 148 -1.69 -6.95 3.42
N VAL A 149 -1.31 -6.82 4.67
CA VAL A 149 -2.17 -6.34 5.75
C VAL A 149 -1.49 -5.11 6.36
N VAL A 150 -1.96 -3.95 5.94
CA VAL A 150 -1.25 -2.70 6.20
C VAL A 150 -2.16 -1.65 6.81
N MET A 151 -1.63 -0.93 7.77
CA MET A 151 -2.31 0.21 8.38
C MET A 151 -1.90 1.49 7.67
N MET A 152 -2.89 2.32 7.40
CA MET A 152 -2.73 3.63 6.74
C MET A 152 -3.83 4.58 7.18
N GLN A 153 -3.75 5.84 6.76
CA GLN A 153 -4.87 6.77 6.97
C GLN A 153 -6.15 6.19 6.36
N LYS A 154 -7.26 6.32 7.08
CA LYS A 154 -8.56 5.79 6.64
C LYS A 154 -8.96 6.26 5.25
N GLU A 155 -8.74 7.53 4.93
CA GLU A 155 -9.05 8.08 3.59
C GLU A 155 -8.27 7.35 2.47
N VAL A 156 -7.01 7.02 2.70
CA VAL A 156 -6.19 6.30 1.70
C VAL A 156 -6.69 4.87 1.52
N ALA A 157 -7.02 4.18 2.62
CA ALA A 157 -7.59 2.84 2.57
C ALA A 157 -8.95 2.82 1.83
N ASP A 158 -9.81 3.79 2.10
CA ASP A 158 -11.10 3.95 1.43
C ASP A 158 -10.92 4.18 -0.09
N ARG A 159 -9.92 4.96 -0.49
CA ARG A 159 -9.60 5.19 -1.91
C ARG A 159 -9.09 3.93 -2.61
N ILE A 160 -8.22 3.16 -1.95
CA ILE A 160 -7.67 1.92 -2.53
C ILE A 160 -8.78 0.88 -2.72
N SER A 161 -9.69 0.73 -1.75
CA SER A 161 -10.76 -0.28 -1.77
C SER A 161 -12.05 0.18 -2.44
N ALA A 162 -12.09 1.40 -2.99
CA ALA A 162 -13.30 1.99 -3.54
C ALA A 162 -13.76 1.29 -4.83
N GLU A 163 -15.07 1.23 -5.00
CA GLU A 163 -15.74 0.72 -6.19
C GLU A 163 -16.10 1.86 -7.16
N PRO A 164 -16.29 1.58 -8.47
CA PRO A 164 -16.79 2.55 -9.42
C PRO A 164 -18.07 3.26 -8.95
N ASN A 165 -18.27 4.48 -9.39
CA ASN A 165 -19.38 5.36 -9.00
C ASN A 165 -19.36 5.79 -7.52
N SER A 166 -18.30 5.51 -6.79
CA SER A 166 -18.11 6.05 -5.43
C SER A 166 -17.24 7.30 -5.43
N LYS A 167 -17.44 8.14 -4.42
CA LYS A 167 -16.70 9.40 -4.28
C LYS A 167 -15.19 9.18 -4.05
N ALA A 168 -14.82 8.05 -3.46
CA ALA A 168 -13.43 7.71 -3.16
C ALA A 168 -12.69 7.07 -4.36
N TYR A 169 -13.41 6.53 -5.35
CA TYR A 169 -12.84 5.83 -6.49
C TYR A 169 -11.99 6.77 -7.37
N GLY A 170 -10.82 6.29 -7.76
CA GLY A 170 -9.88 7.05 -8.56
C GLY A 170 -8.73 6.21 -9.11
N SER A 171 -7.71 6.86 -9.63
CA SER A 171 -6.55 6.19 -10.24
C SER A 171 -5.82 5.24 -9.29
N LEU A 172 -5.76 5.56 -7.98
CA LEU A 172 -5.15 4.69 -6.98
C LEU A 172 -5.95 3.41 -6.78
N SER A 173 -7.30 3.49 -6.79
CA SER A 173 -8.17 2.30 -6.75
C SER A 173 -7.85 1.35 -7.90
N ILE A 174 -7.72 1.89 -9.11
CA ILE A 174 -7.44 1.14 -10.33
C ILE A 174 -6.05 0.50 -10.27
N ALA A 175 -5.02 1.28 -9.92
CA ALA A 175 -3.64 0.81 -9.88
C ALA A 175 -3.44 -0.37 -8.91
N VAL A 176 -4.06 -0.31 -7.73
CA VAL A 176 -3.96 -1.40 -6.75
C VAL A 176 -4.86 -2.58 -7.13
N GLN A 177 -6.13 -2.32 -7.46
CA GLN A 177 -7.10 -3.39 -7.72
C GLN A 177 -6.86 -4.13 -9.04
N TYR A 178 -6.06 -3.57 -9.93
CA TYR A 178 -5.59 -4.28 -11.10
C TYR A 178 -4.80 -5.54 -10.72
N TYR A 179 -3.93 -5.45 -9.72
CA TYR A 179 -3.09 -6.55 -9.25
C TYR A 179 -3.66 -7.32 -8.06
N MET A 180 -4.50 -6.69 -7.25
CA MET A 180 -4.91 -7.18 -5.94
C MET A 180 -6.39 -7.01 -5.69
N THR A 181 -6.99 -7.89 -4.90
CA THR A 181 -8.23 -7.56 -4.19
C THR A 181 -7.91 -6.67 -3.00
N ALA A 182 -8.77 -5.74 -2.66
CA ALA A 182 -8.54 -4.81 -1.56
C ALA A 182 -9.81 -4.63 -0.72
N LYS A 183 -9.67 -4.79 0.60
CA LYS A 183 -10.78 -4.65 1.54
C LYS A 183 -10.31 -4.01 2.84
N VAL A 184 -11.07 -3.02 3.34
CA VAL A 184 -10.88 -2.50 4.69
C VAL A 184 -11.33 -3.57 5.69
N ALA A 185 -10.40 -4.04 6.52
CA ALA A 185 -10.69 -5.04 7.54
C ALA A 185 -11.34 -4.40 8.77
N PHE A 186 -10.76 -3.31 9.29
CA PHE A 186 -11.31 -2.55 10.40
C PHE A 186 -10.67 -1.15 10.51
N VAL A 187 -11.34 -0.26 11.22
CA VAL A 187 -10.87 1.10 11.50
C VAL A 187 -10.13 1.12 12.83
N VAL A 188 -9.06 1.91 12.89
CA VAL A 188 -8.22 2.09 14.08
C VAL A 188 -8.31 3.55 14.51
N PRO A 189 -8.85 3.85 15.72
CA PRO A 189 -9.00 5.21 16.17
C PRO A 189 -7.64 5.88 16.47
N ARG A 190 -7.54 7.17 16.17
CA ARG A 190 -6.30 7.95 16.39
C ARG A 190 -5.82 7.96 17.85
N THR A 191 -6.70 7.70 18.78
CA THR A 191 -6.43 7.77 20.24
C THR A 191 -5.52 6.66 20.76
N VAL A 192 -5.29 5.60 19.96
CA VAL A 192 -4.42 4.46 20.34
C VAL A 192 -2.97 4.64 19.92
N PHE A 193 -2.61 5.82 19.41
CA PHE A 193 -1.25 6.14 18.98
C PHE A 193 -0.59 7.19 19.87
N VAL A 194 0.72 7.11 19.97
CA VAL A 194 1.58 8.12 20.63
C VAL A 194 2.68 8.56 19.67
N PRO A 195 2.75 9.84 19.30
CA PRO A 195 1.71 10.86 19.47
C PRO A 195 0.47 10.52 18.66
N ALA A 196 -0.71 11.02 19.05
CA ALA A 196 -1.93 10.79 18.29
C ALA A 196 -1.88 11.54 16.94
N PRO A 197 -2.18 10.87 15.82
CA PRO A 197 -2.33 11.54 14.52
C PRO A 197 -3.62 12.37 14.45
N ASN A 198 -3.76 13.17 13.40
CA ASN A 198 -4.93 14.04 13.24
C ASN A 198 -6.18 13.29 12.73
N VAL A 199 -5.99 12.11 12.15
CA VAL A 199 -7.04 11.32 11.49
C VAL A 199 -7.00 9.87 11.98
N ASP A 200 -8.11 9.17 11.85
CA ASP A 200 -8.16 7.73 12.10
C ASP A 200 -7.42 6.97 11.02
N SER A 201 -6.98 5.77 11.36
CA SER A 201 -6.36 4.81 10.47
C SER A 201 -7.32 3.68 10.12
N ALA A 202 -6.96 2.90 9.14
CA ALA A 202 -7.64 1.64 8.81
C ALA A 202 -6.62 0.57 8.48
N ILE A 203 -6.99 -0.67 8.76
CA ILE A 203 -6.27 -1.84 8.29
C ILE A 203 -6.87 -2.25 6.96
N LEU A 204 -6.04 -2.25 5.93
CA LEU A 204 -6.37 -2.70 4.59
C LEU A 204 -5.77 -4.08 4.34
N LYS A 205 -6.61 -5.04 4.00
CA LYS A 205 -6.20 -6.37 3.56
C LYS A 205 -6.25 -6.44 2.05
N MET A 206 -5.11 -6.74 1.42
CA MET A 206 -4.98 -6.91 -0.03
C MET A 206 -4.40 -8.27 -0.31
N THR A 207 -5.04 -9.02 -1.20
CA THR A 207 -4.61 -10.35 -1.61
C THR A 207 -4.24 -10.31 -3.09
N ARG A 208 -3.07 -10.86 -3.44
CA ARG A 208 -2.62 -10.89 -4.83
C ARG A 208 -3.54 -11.77 -5.66
N ARG A 209 -3.93 -11.24 -6.82
CA ARG A 209 -4.65 -12.02 -7.83
C ARG A 209 -3.67 -12.99 -8.48
N GLU A 210 -4.13 -14.18 -8.85
CA GLU A 210 -3.32 -15.14 -9.62
C GLU A 210 -2.95 -14.56 -10.99
N GLN A 211 -3.87 -13.79 -11.57
CA GLN A 211 -3.68 -13.04 -12.80
C GLN A 211 -4.26 -11.64 -12.63
N PRO A 212 -3.77 -10.61 -13.35
CA PRO A 212 -4.40 -9.30 -13.36
C PRO A 212 -5.90 -9.41 -13.67
N LEU A 213 -6.69 -8.46 -13.15
CA LEU A 213 -8.14 -8.45 -13.30
C LEU A 213 -8.58 -8.48 -14.78
N VAL A 214 -7.77 -7.89 -15.64
CA VAL A 214 -7.97 -7.82 -17.09
C VAL A 214 -6.61 -7.74 -17.78
N GLU A 215 -6.49 -8.38 -18.94
CA GLU A 215 -5.29 -8.27 -19.77
C GLU A 215 -5.29 -6.95 -20.54
N VAL A 216 -4.14 -6.31 -20.64
CA VAL A 216 -3.90 -5.10 -21.43
C VAL A 216 -2.58 -5.21 -22.18
N LYS A 217 -2.48 -4.52 -23.33
CA LYS A 217 -1.27 -4.48 -24.13
C LYS A 217 -0.12 -3.73 -23.47
N ASP A 218 -0.45 -2.74 -22.62
CA ASP A 218 0.52 -1.87 -21.95
C ASP A 218 -0.05 -1.38 -20.62
N GLU A 219 0.45 -1.93 -19.52
CA GLU A 219 0.01 -1.58 -18.15
C GLU A 219 0.34 -0.14 -17.80
N ASP A 220 1.54 0.36 -18.17
CA ASP A 220 1.95 1.73 -17.91
C ASP A 220 1.04 2.73 -18.60
N PHE A 221 0.63 2.40 -19.82
CA PHE A 221 -0.31 3.23 -20.58
C PHE A 221 -1.70 3.21 -19.93
N LEU A 222 -2.19 2.04 -19.52
CA LEU A 222 -3.44 1.92 -18.76
C LEU A 222 -3.45 2.87 -17.56
N PHE A 223 -2.41 2.84 -16.74
CA PHE A 223 -2.34 3.67 -15.54
C PHE A 223 -2.21 5.16 -15.87
N ARG A 224 -1.54 5.53 -16.95
CA ARG A 224 -1.51 6.91 -17.46
C ARG A 224 -2.90 7.40 -17.89
N VAL A 225 -3.63 6.58 -18.64
CA VAL A 225 -5.00 6.89 -19.09
C VAL A 225 -5.93 7.03 -17.88
N ALA A 226 -5.86 6.09 -16.94
CA ALA A 226 -6.62 6.17 -15.69
C ALA A 226 -6.31 7.48 -14.93
N LYS A 227 -5.03 7.79 -14.71
CA LYS A 227 -4.62 9.02 -14.02
C LYS A 227 -5.11 10.27 -14.74
N ALA A 228 -4.98 10.34 -16.06
CA ALA A 228 -5.47 11.44 -16.87
C ALA A 228 -6.98 11.65 -16.71
N SER A 229 -7.74 10.56 -16.64
CA SER A 229 -9.21 10.59 -16.53
C SER A 229 -9.73 11.15 -15.20
N PHE A 230 -8.87 11.21 -14.17
CA PHE A 230 -9.22 11.73 -12.84
C PHE A 230 -8.60 13.10 -12.50
N VAL A 231 -7.88 13.73 -13.41
CA VAL A 231 -7.24 15.04 -13.15
C VAL A 231 -8.27 16.09 -12.76
N HIS A 232 -9.40 16.13 -13.45
CA HIS A 232 -10.51 17.01 -13.14
C HIS A 232 -11.78 16.17 -12.88
N ARG A 233 -11.98 15.71 -11.67
CA ARG A 233 -13.07 14.79 -11.28
C ARG A 233 -14.46 15.22 -11.70
N ARG A 234 -14.73 16.53 -11.71
CA ARG A 234 -16.05 17.11 -12.11
C ARG A 234 -16.25 17.22 -13.63
N LYS A 235 -15.19 17.01 -14.41
CA LYS A 235 -15.25 17.07 -15.87
C LYS A 235 -15.56 15.71 -16.48
N THR A 236 -16.07 15.72 -17.70
CA THR A 236 -16.30 14.50 -18.48
C THR A 236 -14.98 13.81 -18.86
N LEU A 237 -15.08 12.55 -19.17
CA LEU A 237 -13.95 11.76 -19.69
C LEU A 237 -13.35 12.43 -20.94
N TRP A 238 -14.20 12.89 -21.86
CA TRP A 238 -13.77 13.65 -23.04
C TRP A 238 -12.88 14.84 -22.71
N ASN A 239 -13.32 15.67 -21.80
CA ASN A 239 -12.56 16.84 -21.40
C ASN A 239 -11.19 16.50 -20.77
N ASN A 240 -11.15 15.46 -19.96
CA ASN A 240 -9.91 15.00 -19.35
C ASN A 240 -8.94 14.42 -20.40
N LEU A 241 -9.44 13.61 -21.30
CA LEU A 241 -8.62 12.99 -22.35
C LEU A 241 -8.12 14.00 -23.38
N THR A 242 -8.96 14.94 -23.84
CA THR A 242 -8.53 16.02 -24.74
C THR A 242 -7.51 16.95 -24.09
N ASN A 243 -7.61 17.19 -22.79
CA ASN A 243 -6.58 17.95 -22.08
C ASN A 243 -5.25 17.21 -21.98
N HIS A 244 -5.28 15.88 -21.91
CA HIS A 244 -4.09 15.05 -21.81
C HIS A 244 -3.40 14.81 -23.17
N PHE A 245 -4.15 14.38 -24.19
CA PHE A 245 -3.61 14.01 -25.49
C PHE A 245 -3.49 15.18 -26.48
N GLY A 246 -4.28 16.21 -26.31
CA GLY A 246 -4.31 17.39 -27.19
C GLY A 246 -5.69 17.69 -27.75
N LYS A 247 -5.81 18.88 -28.37
CA LYS A 247 -7.09 19.43 -28.84
C LYS A 247 -7.15 19.59 -30.37
N SER A 248 -6.16 19.09 -31.11
CA SER A 248 -6.20 19.10 -32.56
C SER A 248 -7.35 18.25 -33.10
N GLU A 249 -7.84 18.56 -34.28
CA GLU A 249 -8.93 17.78 -34.91
C GLU A 249 -8.50 16.33 -35.16
N GLU A 250 -7.22 16.10 -35.47
CA GLU A 250 -6.67 14.74 -35.61
C GLU A 250 -6.77 13.96 -34.30
N VAL A 251 -6.33 14.55 -33.18
CA VAL A 251 -6.38 13.89 -31.85
C VAL A 251 -7.83 13.64 -31.44
N LYS A 252 -8.73 14.60 -31.65
CA LYS A 252 -10.15 14.41 -31.34
C LYS A 252 -10.77 13.26 -32.13
N ALA A 253 -10.47 13.16 -33.43
CA ALA A 253 -10.96 12.06 -34.25
C ALA A 253 -10.47 10.70 -33.75
N LYS A 254 -9.20 10.58 -33.35
CA LYS A 254 -8.63 9.36 -32.73
C LYS A 254 -9.29 9.02 -31.39
N LEU A 255 -9.55 10.03 -30.55
CA LEU A 255 -10.26 9.86 -29.28
C LEU A 255 -11.71 9.41 -29.48
N GLU A 256 -12.44 9.98 -30.44
CA GLU A 256 -13.79 9.55 -30.78
C GLU A 256 -13.82 8.08 -31.23
N GLN A 257 -12.91 7.70 -32.11
CA GLN A 257 -12.78 6.33 -32.59
C GLN A 257 -12.48 5.36 -31.43
N ALA A 258 -11.54 5.70 -30.57
CA ALA A 258 -11.17 4.85 -29.44
C ALA A 258 -12.33 4.68 -28.43
N LEU A 259 -13.07 5.73 -28.16
CA LEU A 259 -14.24 5.68 -27.26
C LEU A 259 -15.38 4.85 -27.89
N GLU A 260 -15.60 4.95 -29.20
CA GLU A 260 -16.57 4.12 -29.91
C GLU A 260 -16.19 2.63 -29.85
N ILE A 261 -14.92 2.30 -30.13
CA ILE A 261 -14.42 0.91 -30.05
C ILE A 261 -14.58 0.35 -28.63
N ALA A 262 -14.32 1.15 -27.61
CA ALA A 262 -14.44 0.75 -26.21
C ALA A 262 -15.89 0.76 -25.69
N ASP A 263 -16.87 1.18 -26.51
CA ASP A 263 -18.29 1.36 -26.14
C ASP A 263 -18.48 2.30 -24.91
N ILE A 264 -17.73 3.40 -24.90
CA ILE A 264 -17.73 4.37 -23.81
C ILE A 264 -18.25 5.72 -24.31
N LYS A 265 -19.28 6.26 -23.64
CA LYS A 265 -19.83 7.57 -23.95
C LYS A 265 -18.86 8.68 -23.54
N PRO A 266 -18.51 9.64 -24.40
CA PRO A 266 -17.61 10.75 -24.08
C PRO A 266 -18.09 11.62 -22.89
N SER A 267 -19.39 11.67 -22.65
CA SER A 267 -20.04 12.51 -21.64
C SER A 267 -19.95 11.96 -20.21
N ILE A 268 -19.55 10.71 -20.02
CA ILE A 268 -19.41 10.15 -18.67
C ILE A 268 -18.17 10.69 -17.95
N ARG A 269 -18.09 10.48 -16.66
CA ARG A 269 -16.90 10.79 -15.86
C ARG A 269 -16.06 9.53 -15.65
N GLY A 270 -14.75 9.70 -15.42
CA GLY A 270 -13.84 8.59 -15.16
C GLY A 270 -14.29 7.70 -14.00
N GLU A 271 -14.96 8.27 -12.98
CA GLU A 271 -15.46 7.50 -11.84
C GLU A 271 -16.52 6.44 -12.17
N ALA A 272 -17.16 6.55 -13.32
CA ALA A 272 -18.16 5.57 -13.78
C ALA A 272 -17.54 4.35 -14.47
N LEU A 273 -16.25 4.40 -14.81
CA LEU A 273 -15.57 3.33 -15.52
C LEU A 273 -15.01 2.26 -14.58
N SER A 274 -15.29 1.01 -14.90
CA SER A 274 -14.61 -0.14 -14.28
C SER A 274 -13.16 -0.24 -14.74
N ILE A 275 -12.37 -1.08 -14.10
CA ILE A 275 -10.99 -1.38 -14.54
C ILE A 275 -11.00 -2.01 -15.93
N SER A 276 -11.96 -2.89 -16.21
CA SER A 276 -12.13 -3.48 -17.56
C SER A 276 -12.44 -2.42 -18.62
N ASP A 277 -13.29 -1.43 -18.31
CA ASP A 277 -13.56 -0.33 -19.24
C ASP A 277 -12.30 0.50 -19.51
N PHE A 278 -11.49 0.79 -18.50
CA PHE A 278 -10.20 1.48 -18.68
C PHE A 278 -9.21 0.64 -19.50
N ALA A 279 -9.19 -0.67 -19.34
CA ALA A 279 -8.34 -1.56 -20.11
C ALA A 279 -8.72 -1.54 -21.61
N HIS A 280 -10.01 -1.69 -21.92
CA HIS A 280 -10.51 -1.62 -23.30
C HIS A 280 -10.24 -0.24 -23.92
N LEU A 281 -10.45 0.83 -23.17
CA LEU A 281 -10.16 2.20 -23.61
C LEU A 281 -8.66 2.40 -23.86
N SER A 282 -7.82 1.92 -22.97
CA SER A 282 -6.36 2.01 -23.12
C SER A 282 -5.88 1.32 -24.39
N ASP A 283 -6.32 0.09 -24.65
CA ASP A 283 -5.96 -0.64 -25.85
C ASP A 283 -6.47 0.04 -27.13
N ALA A 284 -7.71 0.54 -27.12
CA ALA A 284 -8.30 1.27 -28.24
C ALA A 284 -7.55 2.58 -28.55
N LEU A 285 -7.12 3.33 -27.52
CA LEU A 285 -6.32 4.55 -27.67
C LEU A 285 -4.96 4.26 -28.31
N ARG A 286 -4.30 3.19 -27.90
CA ARG A 286 -3.03 2.75 -28.52
C ARG A 286 -3.21 2.35 -29.99
N GLU A 287 -4.27 1.63 -30.30
CA GLU A 287 -4.58 1.24 -31.69
C GLU A 287 -4.88 2.46 -32.56
N ALA A 288 -5.47 3.51 -32.01
CA ALA A 288 -5.69 4.79 -32.70
C ALA A 288 -4.41 5.63 -32.85
N GLY A 289 -3.29 5.22 -32.24
CA GLY A 289 -2.00 5.92 -32.32
C GLY A 289 -1.89 7.12 -31.38
N LEU A 290 -2.45 6.98 -30.17
CA LEU A 290 -2.36 7.95 -29.08
C LEU A 290 -1.44 7.46 -27.96
#